data_d8c4c98d44f3c4ccf2e916d5bcf36380
#
_entry.id   d8c4c98d44f3c4ccf2e916d5bcf36380
#
_cell.length_a   1.000
_cell.length_b   1.000
_cell.length_c   1.000
_cell.angle_alpha   90.00
_cell.angle_beta   90.00
_cell.angle_gamma   90.00
#
_symmetry.space_group_name_H-M   'P 1'
#
loop_
_entity.id
_entity.type
_entity.pdbx_description
1 polymer ?
#
loop_
_entity_poly.entity_id
_entity_poly.type
_entity_poly.pdbx_seq_one_letter_code
_entity_poly.pdbx_strand_id
1 'polypeptide(L)'
;AFFAAIRAYYARYRDATATTDDLRAVFEEVADRDLARFFGQWLRAPGYPVLSVSTRDLRTGLRVEVEQVQGDYAPRFHIPVDVEVTWDGGSVRATIPLEGAGGVWIIPGAPADARVTLDPDGWLLHRLHGSPPSP
;
A
#
# COMPACT_ATOMS: atom_id res chain seq x y z
N ALA A 1 -9.91 2.61 -15.00
CA ALA A 1 -9.41 4.00 -14.98
C ALA A 1 -7.97 4.10 -15.52
N PHE A 2 -6.98 3.35 -15.02
CA PHE A 2 -5.55 3.49 -15.35
C PHE A 2 -5.25 3.51 -16.86
N PHE A 3 -5.61 2.44 -17.59
CA PHE A 3 -5.34 2.38 -19.05
C PHE A 3 -6.13 3.42 -19.86
N ALA A 4 -7.27 3.89 -19.36
CA ALA A 4 -7.99 5.00 -19.99
C ALA A 4 -7.20 6.31 -19.83
N ALA A 5 -6.65 6.57 -18.64
CA ALA A 5 -5.80 7.73 -18.39
C ALA A 5 -4.52 7.72 -19.21
N ILE A 6 -3.85 6.57 -19.34
CA ILE A 6 -2.67 6.43 -20.22
C ILE A 6 -3.02 6.73 -21.68
N ARG A 7 -4.13 6.22 -22.20
CA ARG A 7 -4.56 6.51 -23.58
C ARG A 7 -4.89 8.00 -23.78
N ALA A 8 -5.58 8.61 -22.83
CA ALA A 8 -5.90 10.03 -22.87
C ALA A 8 -4.64 10.90 -22.82
N TYR A 9 -3.69 10.55 -21.93
CA TYR A 9 -2.40 11.22 -21.85
C TYR A 9 -1.61 11.13 -23.15
N TYR A 10 -1.48 9.92 -23.73
CA TYR A 10 -0.81 9.72 -25.01
C TYR A 10 -1.48 10.51 -26.15
N ALA A 11 -2.82 10.48 -26.24
CA ALA A 11 -3.54 11.21 -27.27
C ALA A 11 -3.34 12.73 -27.18
N ARG A 12 -3.20 13.26 -25.95
CA ARG A 12 -3.01 14.70 -25.69
C ARG A 12 -1.58 15.18 -25.96
N TYR A 13 -0.59 14.34 -25.65
CA TYR A 13 0.82 14.78 -25.59
C TYR A 13 1.78 14.04 -26.54
N ARG A 14 1.31 13.12 -27.40
CA ARG A 14 2.18 12.28 -28.28
C ARG A 14 3.15 13.10 -29.14
N ASP A 15 2.80 14.34 -29.49
CA ASP A 15 3.61 15.20 -30.36
C ASP A 15 4.09 16.47 -29.62
N ALA A 16 4.10 16.43 -28.27
CA ALA A 16 4.44 17.57 -27.42
C ALA A 16 5.30 17.15 -26.22
N THR A 17 5.96 18.11 -25.60
CA THR A 17 6.60 17.89 -24.31
C THR A 17 5.55 17.89 -23.20
N ALA A 18 5.65 16.93 -22.28
CA ALA A 18 4.78 16.83 -21.13
C ALA A 18 5.58 16.64 -19.84
N THR A 19 5.02 17.10 -18.74
CA THR A 19 5.58 17.02 -17.40
C THR A 19 4.84 15.97 -16.55
N THR A 20 5.36 15.67 -15.37
CA THR A 20 4.65 14.83 -14.38
C THR A 20 3.34 15.47 -13.94
N ASP A 21 3.26 16.79 -13.86
CA ASP A 21 2.04 17.48 -13.47
C ASP A 21 0.96 17.40 -14.58
N ASP A 22 1.35 17.38 -15.84
CA ASP A 22 0.44 17.11 -16.96
C ASP A 22 -0.10 15.68 -16.91
N LEU A 23 0.76 14.70 -16.59
CA LEU A 23 0.33 13.32 -16.38
C LEU A 23 -0.68 13.22 -15.25
N ARG A 24 -0.38 13.84 -14.09
CA ARG A 24 -1.28 13.89 -12.95
C ARG A 24 -2.64 14.46 -13.33
N ALA A 25 -2.67 15.63 -14.01
CA ALA A 25 -3.90 16.31 -14.39
C ALA A 25 -4.80 15.42 -15.25
N VAL A 26 -4.23 14.67 -16.22
CA VAL A 26 -5.01 13.73 -17.05
C VAL A 26 -5.53 12.56 -16.22
N PHE A 27 -4.75 12.05 -15.26
CA PHE A 27 -5.18 10.97 -14.39
C PHE A 27 -6.30 11.40 -13.44
N GLU A 28 -6.22 12.62 -12.88
CA GLU A 28 -7.25 13.22 -12.04
C GLU A 28 -8.56 13.42 -12.82
N GLU A 29 -8.48 13.93 -14.05
CA GLU A 29 -9.63 14.10 -14.95
C GLU A 29 -10.33 12.77 -15.25
N VAL A 30 -9.57 11.72 -15.60
CA VAL A 30 -10.15 10.40 -15.95
C VAL A 30 -10.65 9.64 -14.74
N ALA A 31 -10.02 9.80 -13.58
CA ALA A 31 -10.37 9.10 -12.34
C ALA A 31 -11.44 9.83 -11.52
N ASP A 32 -11.73 11.10 -11.85
CA ASP A 32 -12.61 12.00 -11.08
C ASP A 32 -12.23 12.04 -9.59
N ARG A 33 -10.92 12.20 -9.33
CA ARG A 33 -10.40 12.26 -7.96
C ARG A 33 -9.04 12.94 -7.90
N ASP A 34 -8.76 13.61 -6.77
CA ASP A 34 -7.46 14.18 -6.47
C ASP A 34 -6.39 13.09 -6.29
N LEU A 35 -5.29 13.21 -7.04
CA LEU A 35 -4.13 12.33 -6.97
C LEU A 35 -2.85 13.06 -6.54
N ALA A 36 -2.94 14.31 -6.09
CA ALA A 36 -1.79 15.11 -5.71
C ALA A 36 -0.93 14.42 -4.62
N ARG A 37 -1.58 13.83 -3.59
CA ARG A 37 -0.90 13.07 -2.56
C ARG A 37 -0.20 11.84 -3.13
N PHE A 38 -0.88 11.07 -3.99
CA PHE A 38 -0.30 9.88 -4.62
C PHE A 38 0.95 10.22 -5.41
N PHE A 39 0.87 11.20 -6.30
CA PHE A 39 2.02 11.64 -7.11
C PHE A 39 3.13 12.25 -6.23
N GLY A 40 2.76 13.00 -5.19
CA GLY A 40 3.72 13.57 -4.24
C GLY A 40 4.53 12.52 -3.51
N GLN A 41 3.88 11.50 -2.96
CA GLN A 41 4.58 10.48 -2.18
C GLN A 41 5.38 9.48 -3.04
N TRP A 42 4.92 9.16 -4.26
CA TRP A 42 5.57 8.13 -5.07
C TRP A 42 6.61 8.66 -6.06
N LEU A 43 6.53 9.92 -6.46
CA LEU A 43 7.43 10.50 -7.45
C LEU A 43 8.32 11.63 -6.92
N ARG A 44 7.96 12.24 -5.79
CA ARG A 44 8.71 13.38 -5.24
C ARG A 44 9.31 13.14 -3.86
N ALA A 45 8.70 12.26 -3.06
CA ALA A 45 9.26 11.90 -1.76
C ALA A 45 10.37 10.86 -1.91
N PRO A 46 11.42 10.89 -1.08
CA PRO A 46 12.47 9.91 -1.10
C PRO A 46 12.02 8.59 -0.46
N GLY A 47 12.64 7.48 -0.90
CA GLY A 47 12.48 6.18 -0.28
C GLY A 47 11.18 5.46 -0.64
N TYR A 48 10.83 4.47 0.18
CA TYR A 48 9.66 3.61 0.05
C TYR A 48 9.25 3.10 1.44
N PRO A 49 8.00 2.60 1.60
CA PRO A 49 7.55 2.04 2.87
C PRO A 49 8.37 0.81 3.28
N VAL A 50 8.80 0.78 4.53
CA VAL A 50 9.30 -0.44 5.18
C VAL A 50 8.26 -0.85 6.21
N LEU A 51 7.64 -2.01 6.00
CA LEU A 51 6.52 -2.48 6.80
C LEU A 51 6.98 -3.53 7.82
N SER A 52 6.52 -3.40 9.04
CA SER A 52 6.58 -4.41 10.09
C SER A 52 5.19 -4.92 10.37
N VAL A 53 5.06 -6.22 10.58
CA VAL A 53 3.80 -6.84 11.00
C VAL A 53 4.00 -7.50 12.35
N SER A 54 3.08 -7.27 13.25
CA SER A 54 3.00 -7.97 14.53
C SER A 54 1.60 -8.49 14.78
N THR A 55 1.51 -9.58 15.54
CA THR A 55 0.24 -10.18 15.90
C THR A 55 0.11 -10.29 17.41
N ARG A 56 -1.12 -10.17 17.90
CA ARG A 56 -1.44 -10.38 19.30
C ARG A 56 -2.71 -11.20 19.42
N ASP A 57 -2.60 -12.29 20.17
CA ASP A 57 -3.75 -13.11 20.52
C ASP A 57 -4.72 -12.33 21.41
N LEU A 58 -6.00 -12.41 21.09
CA LEU A 58 -7.10 -11.88 21.86
C LEU A 58 -8.04 -13.01 22.23
N ARG A 59 -8.77 -12.86 23.33
CA ARG A 59 -9.77 -13.87 23.76
C ARG A 59 -10.80 -14.22 22.68
N THR A 60 -11.01 -13.36 21.72
CA THR A 60 -12.05 -13.47 20.68
C THR A 60 -11.50 -13.51 19.27
N GLY A 61 -10.17 -13.61 19.09
CA GLY A 61 -9.54 -13.61 17.77
C GLY A 61 -8.12 -13.09 17.77
N LEU A 62 -7.63 -12.68 16.61
CA LEU A 62 -6.27 -12.20 16.38
C LEU A 62 -6.25 -10.70 16.07
N ARG A 63 -5.40 -9.94 16.74
CA ARG A 63 -5.06 -8.56 16.37
C ARG A 63 -3.83 -8.59 15.46
N VAL A 64 -3.95 -8.04 14.29
CA VAL A 64 -2.85 -7.79 13.35
C VAL A 64 -2.56 -6.30 13.35
N GLU A 65 -1.31 -5.93 13.53
CA GLU A 65 -0.84 -4.55 13.48
C GLU A 65 0.25 -4.43 12.42
N VAL A 66 0.08 -3.49 11.51
CA VAL A 66 1.03 -3.19 10.45
C VAL A 66 1.57 -1.80 10.69
N GLU A 67 2.87 -1.65 10.78
CA GLU A 67 3.55 -0.39 11.04
C GLU A 67 4.54 -0.05 9.94
N GLN A 68 4.71 1.24 9.68
CA GLN A 68 5.79 1.75 8.85
C GLN A 68 7.01 2.07 9.72
N VAL A 69 8.10 1.34 9.49
CA VAL A 69 9.31 1.40 10.34
C VAL A 69 10.54 1.96 9.62
N GLN A 70 10.36 2.55 8.42
CA GLN A 70 11.45 3.27 7.76
C GLN A 70 11.92 4.43 8.66
N GLY A 71 13.23 4.63 8.72
CA GLY A 71 13.83 5.73 9.47
C GLY A 71 13.50 7.11 8.89
N ASP A 72 14.16 8.15 9.39
CA ASP A 72 13.92 9.55 9.00
C ASP A 72 14.28 9.88 7.54
N TYR A 73 14.86 8.92 6.79
CA TYR A 73 15.20 9.09 5.38
C TYR A 73 13.99 9.07 4.43
N ALA A 74 12.84 8.60 4.88
CA ALA A 74 11.62 8.52 4.09
C ALA A 74 10.40 8.94 4.93
N PRO A 75 9.43 9.65 4.34
CA PRO A 75 8.21 10.02 5.04
C PRO A 75 7.36 8.78 5.36
N ARG A 76 6.32 8.97 6.16
CA ARG A 76 5.24 7.98 6.29
C ARG A 76 4.32 8.08 5.08
N PHE A 77 4.11 6.96 4.41
CA PHE A 77 3.26 6.87 3.22
C PHE A 77 1.80 6.63 3.61
N HIS A 78 0.90 7.23 2.87
CA HIS A 78 -0.54 6.94 2.98
C HIS A 78 -0.87 5.88 1.93
N ILE A 79 -1.03 4.64 2.37
CA ILE A 79 -1.18 3.49 1.48
C ILE A 79 -2.22 2.50 2.03
N PRO A 80 -3.07 1.93 1.18
CA PRO A 80 -3.81 0.73 1.53
C PRO A 80 -2.86 -0.48 1.45
N VAL A 81 -2.86 -1.33 2.46
CA VAL A 81 -2.10 -2.59 2.47
C VAL A 81 -3.06 -3.75 2.54
N ASP A 82 -3.05 -4.60 1.54
CA ASP A 82 -3.80 -5.84 1.56
C ASP A 82 -3.14 -6.83 2.51
N VAL A 83 -3.93 -7.40 3.38
CA VAL A 83 -3.50 -8.38 4.38
C VAL A 83 -4.34 -9.63 4.24
N GLU A 84 -3.69 -10.76 4.11
CA GLU A 84 -4.31 -12.07 4.14
C GLU A 84 -3.90 -12.81 5.42
N VAL A 85 -4.88 -13.38 6.12
CA VAL A 85 -4.67 -14.19 7.31
C VAL A 85 -5.26 -15.58 7.07
N THR A 86 -4.41 -16.60 7.19
CA THR A 86 -4.78 -18.00 6.91
C THR A 86 -4.48 -18.89 8.11
N TRP A 87 -5.37 -19.83 8.38
CA TRP A 87 -5.20 -20.84 9.45
C TRP A 87 -5.88 -22.16 9.05
N ASP A 88 -5.67 -23.20 9.84
CA ASP A 88 -6.37 -24.46 9.64
C ASP A 88 -7.89 -24.26 9.84
N GLY A 89 -8.64 -24.41 8.77
CA GLY A 89 -10.10 -24.22 8.73
C GLY A 89 -10.57 -22.86 8.23
N GLY A 90 -9.69 -21.94 7.82
CA GLY A 90 -10.17 -20.67 7.24
C GLY A 90 -9.10 -19.73 6.71
N SER A 91 -9.59 -18.75 5.95
CA SER A 91 -8.80 -17.59 5.53
C SER A 91 -9.68 -16.35 5.47
N VAL A 92 -9.06 -15.20 5.65
CA VAL A 92 -9.73 -13.91 5.52
C VAL A 92 -8.75 -12.90 4.94
N ARG A 93 -9.26 -12.00 4.10
CA ARG A 93 -8.48 -10.94 3.48
C ARG A 93 -9.16 -9.59 3.69
N ALA A 94 -8.39 -8.57 4.00
CA ALA A 94 -8.85 -7.20 4.09
C ALA A 94 -7.75 -6.22 3.69
N THR A 95 -8.16 -4.99 3.39
CA THR A 95 -7.26 -3.87 3.15
C THR A 95 -7.17 -3.00 4.40
N ILE A 96 -5.97 -2.84 4.94
CA ILE A 96 -5.71 -1.96 6.09
C ILE A 96 -5.21 -0.61 5.55
N PRO A 97 -5.93 0.49 5.76
CA PRO A 97 -5.43 1.81 5.41
C PRO A 97 -4.33 2.21 6.40
N LEU A 98 -3.12 2.47 5.90
CA LEU A 98 -2.05 3.07 6.67
C LEU A 98 -2.07 4.58 6.47
N GLU A 99 -2.61 5.31 7.44
CA GLU A 99 -2.63 6.77 7.45
C GLU A 99 -1.59 7.28 8.46
N GLY A 100 -0.32 7.33 8.05
CA GLY A 100 0.80 7.66 8.92
C GLY A 100 1.57 6.43 9.41
N ALA A 101 1.77 6.27 10.74
CA ALA A 101 2.70 5.27 11.26
C ALA A 101 2.22 3.82 11.11
N GLY A 102 0.93 3.56 11.17
CA GLY A 102 0.44 2.17 11.09
C GLY A 102 -1.08 2.04 11.01
N GLY A 103 -1.53 0.78 10.98
CA GLY A 103 -2.93 0.39 10.99
C GLY A 103 -3.14 -0.92 11.74
N VAL A 104 -4.36 -1.13 12.20
CA VAL A 104 -4.75 -2.30 13.00
C VAL A 104 -5.96 -2.97 12.38
N TRP A 105 -5.93 -4.29 12.36
CA TRP A 105 -7.07 -5.12 11.99
C TRP A 105 -7.32 -6.21 13.04
N ILE A 106 -8.57 -6.37 13.47
CA ILE A 106 -8.98 -7.43 14.40
C ILE A 106 -9.78 -8.46 13.61
N ILE A 107 -9.35 -9.71 13.69
CA ILE A 107 -9.97 -10.84 12.99
C ILE A 107 -10.63 -11.74 14.05
N PRO A 108 -11.97 -11.67 14.17
CA PRO A 108 -12.69 -12.54 15.11
C PRO A 108 -12.50 -14.02 14.76
N GLY A 109 -12.24 -14.83 15.76
CA GLY A 109 -12.13 -16.29 15.62
C GLY A 109 -10.83 -16.80 15.00
N ALA A 110 -9.95 -15.95 14.51
CA ALA A 110 -8.64 -16.38 14.03
C ALA A 110 -7.74 -16.80 15.22
N PRO A 111 -7.05 -17.96 15.13
CA PRO A 111 -6.18 -18.43 16.21
C PRO A 111 -4.82 -17.71 16.22
N ALA A 112 -4.10 -17.83 17.33
CA ALA A 112 -2.81 -17.18 17.54
C ALA A 112 -1.71 -17.63 16.57
N ASP A 113 -1.80 -18.84 16.03
CA ASP A 113 -0.86 -19.44 15.09
C ASP A 113 -1.22 -19.18 13.61
N ALA A 114 -2.24 -18.37 13.35
CA ALA A 114 -2.61 -17.98 11.99
C ALA A 114 -1.45 -17.27 11.29
N ARG A 115 -1.24 -17.59 10.02
CA ARG A 115 -0.23 -16.97 9.16
C ARG A 115 -0.75 -15.65 8.62
N VAL A 116 0.03 -14.59 8.75
CA VAL A 116 -0.25 -13.27 8.18
C VAL A 116 0.67 -13.01 7.00
N THR A 117 0.08 -12.64 5.86
CA THR A 117 0.79 -12.26 4.63
C THR A 117 0.39 -10.84 4.25
N LEU A 118 1.36 -9.94 4.14
CA LEU A 118 1.15 -8.59 3.61
C LEU A 118 1.30 -8.60 2.10
N ASP A 119 0.46 -7.81 1.42
CA ASP A 119 0.47 -7.64 -0.04
C ASP A 119 0.60 -8.98 -0.79
N PRO A 120 -0.33 -9.92 -0.60
CA PRO A 120 -0.22 -11.27 -1.14
C PRO A 120 -0.14 -11.32 -2.65
N ASP A 121 -0.61 -10.28 -3.35
CA ASP A 121 -0.58 -10.18 -4.81
C ASP A 121 0.63 -9.39 -5.35
N GLY A 122 1.45 -8.79 -4.50
CA GLY A 122 2.64 -8.06 -4.90
C GLY A 122 2.37 -6.76 -5.66
N TRP A 123 1.31 -6.04 -5.29
CA TRP A 123 0.92 -4.77 -5.94
C TRP A 123 1.60 -3.53 -5.37
N LEU A 124 2.11 -3.64 -4.13
CA LEU A 124 2.67 -2.51 -3.40
C LEU A 124 4.19 -2.52 -3.46
N LEU A 125 4.78 -1.38 -3.84
CA LEU A 125 6.22 -1.19 -3.66
C LEU A 125 6.51 -1.00 -2.16
N HIS A 126 7.06 -2.02 -1.50
CA HIS A 126 7.44 -1.99 -0.09
C HIS A 126 8.57 -2.97 0.21
N ARG A 127 9.10 -2.91 1.42
CA ARG A 127 9.99 -3.91 1.99
C ARG A 127 9.44 -4.37 3.34
N LEU A 128 9.56 -5.64 3.64
CA LEU A 128 9.28 -6.16 4.99
C LEU A 128 10.50 -5.95 5.89
N HIS A 129 10.24 -5.47 7.11
CA HIS A 129 11.27 -5.34 8.13
C HIS A 129 11.82 -6.74 8.50
N GLY A 130 13.15 -6.86 8.57
CA GLY A 130 13.81 -8.16 8.84
C GLY A 130 14.01 -9.05 7.61
N SER A 131 13.47 -8.72 6.43
CA SER A 131 13.82 -9.40 5.20
C SER A 131 15.19 -8.94 4.69
N PRO A 132 16.03 -9.85 4.16
CA PRO A 132 17.28 -9.46 3.53
C PRO A 132 16.99 -8.54 2.33
N PRO A 133 17.90 -7.63 1.96
CA PRO A 133 17.75 -6.85 0.74
C PRO A 133 17.63 -7.81 -0.45
N SER A 134 16.67 -7.53 -1.34
CA SER A 134 16.58 -8.24 -2.61
C SER A 134 17.84 -7.99 -3.43
N PRO A 135 18.37 -9.00 -4.14
CA PRO A 135 19.57 -8.89 -4.95
C PRO A 135 19.46 -7.86 -6.07
#